data_1099a88979d8068a246894eee4b1b982
#
_entry.id   1099a88979d8068a246894eee4b1b982
#
_cell.length_a   1.000
_cell.length_b   1.000
_cell.length_c   1.000
_cell.angle_alpha   90.00
_cell.angle_beta   90.00
_cell.angle_gamma   90.00
#
_symmetry.space_group_name_H-M   'P 1'
#
loop_
_entity.id
_entity.type
_entity.pdbx_description
1 polymer ?
#
loop_
_entity_poly.entity_id
_entity_poly.type
_entity_poly.pdbx_seq_one_letter_code
_entity_poly.pdbx_strand_id
1 'polypeptide(L)'
;MINNKYNIKPRPGVVDNKGPKLYEGVYFTYGKMYINHFYEISKYGINALRLHQYIRTIQGLRFPKEIETHNKWVKIDNKKLYDWFGVGSNKKWEVLNKLHKAKIIELRKNGKGILPEARIILPKKRYN
;
A
#
# COMPACT_ATOMS: atom_id res chain seq x y z
N MET A 1 -20.79 22.41 3.96
CA MET A 1 -19.33 22.30 3.83
C MET A 1 -18.81 21.21 4.73
N ILE A 2 -17.97 20.39 4.20
CA ILE A 2 -17.42 19.26 4.95
C ILE A 2 -16.37 19.74 5.94
N ASN A 3 -16.54 19.36 7.18
CA ASN A 3 -15.59 19.72 8.21
C ASN A 3 -14.51 18.65 8.31
N ASN A 4 -13.28 19.03 7.98
CA ASN A 4 -12.14 18.13 8.09
C ASN A 4 -11.61 18.13 9.53
N LYS A 5 -12.33 17.44 10.41
CA LYS A 5 -11.99 17.41 11.83
C LYS A 5 -10.67 16.68 12.13
N TYR A 6 -10.16 15.92 11.18
CA TYR A 6 -8.86 15.23 11.32
C TYR A 6 -7.73 16.08 10.79
N ASN A 7 -8.02 17.29 10.32
CA ASN A 7 -7.03 18.19 9.78
C ASN A 7 -6.22 17.59 8.61
N ILE A 8 -6.84 16.70 7.86
CA ILE A 8 -6.22 16.08 6.69
C ILE A 8 -6.61 16.91 5.48
N LYS A 9 -5.60 17.48 4.82
CA LYS A 9 -5.84 18.30 3.63
C LYS A 9 -5.16 17.67 2.43
N PRO A 10 -5.79 17.74 1.25
CA PRO A 10 -5.10 17.32 0.03
C PRO A 10 -3.84 18.16 -0.16
N ARG A 11 -2.75 17.51 -0.48
CA ARG A 11 -1.51 18.21 -0.82
C ARG A 11 -1.49 18.50 -2.31
N PRO A 12 -0.83 19.57 -2.74
CA PRO A 12 -0.66 19.81 -4.17
C PRO A 12 -0.02 18.59 -4.83
N GLY A 13 -0.62 18.11 -5.90
CA GLY A 13 -0.11 16.96 -6.64
C GLY A 13 -0.48 15.60 -6.06
N VAL A 14 -1.13 15.56 -4.90
CA VAL A 14 -1.55 14.28 -4.29
C VAL A 14 -2.99 13.94 -4.67
N VAL A 15 -3.81 14.95 -4.86
CA VAL A 15 -5.24 14.77 -5.15
C VAL A 15 -5.42 14.55 -6.64
N ASP A 16 -5.12 13.38 -7.10
CA ASP A 16 -5.37 13.00 -8.49
C ASP A 16 -5.82 11.55 -8.50
N ASN A 17 -6.02 11.01 -9.68
CA ASN A 17 -6.50 9.63 -9.83
C ASN A 17 -5.48 8.59 -9.42
N LYS A 18 -4.27 9.00 -9.05
CA LYS A 18 -3.18 8.08 -8.66
C LYS A 18 -2.98 8.00 -7.16
N GLY A 19 -3.68 8.83 -6.39
CA GLY A 19 -3.56 8.85 -4.94
C GLY A 19 -4.80 8.32 -4.24
N PRO A 20 -4.78 8.26 -2.89
CA PRO A 20 -5.94 7.86 -2.12
C PRO A 20 -7.14 8.76 -2.40
N LYS A 21 -8.31 8.17 -2.36
CA LYS A 21 -9.54 8.95 -2.53
C LYS A 21 -9.80 9.78 -1.28
N LEU A 22 -10.37 10.97 -1.50
CA LEU A 22 -10.76 11.88 -0.44
C LEU A 22 -12.28 11.88 -0.36
N TYR A 23 -12.82 11.46 0.78
CA TYR A 23 -14.26 11.49 1.02
C TYR A 23 -14.54 12.35 2.24
N GLU A 24 -15.34 13.38 2.04
CA GLU A 24 -15.70 14.31 3.11
C GLU A 24 -14.48 14.87 3.87
N GLY A 25 -13.42 15.18 3.13
CA GLY A 25 -12.22 15.76 3.73
C GLY A 25 -11.26 14.75 4.36
N VAL A 26 -11.55 13.46 4.25
CA VAL A 26 -10.74 12.42 4.85
C VAL A 26 -10.30 11.41 3.79
N TYR A 27 -9.03 11.08 3.76
CA TYR A 27 -8.52 10.04 2.88
C TYR A 27 -8.98 8.67 3.34
N PHE A 28 -9.22 7.78 2.41
CA PHE A 28 -9.56 6.40 2.70
C PHE A 28 -8.71 5.45 1.85
N THR A 29 -8.55 4.23 2.34
CA THR A 29 -7.82 3.19 1.63
C THR A 29 -8.63 2.66 0.46
N TYR A 30 -7.95 2.04 -0.50
CA TYR A 30 -8.59 1.50 -1.69
C TYR A 30 -8.02 0.13 -2.01
N GLY A 31 -8.83 -0.71 -2.63
CA GLY A 31 -8.43 -2.06 -2.96
C GLY A 31 -8.77 -3.06 -1.86
N LYS A 32 -9.24 -4.21 -2.27
CA LYS A 32 -9.61 -5.27 -1.31
C LYS A 32 -8.38 -5.94 -0.72
N MET A 33 -8.53 -6.42 0.52
CA MET A 33 -7.52 -7.23 1.18
C MET A 33 -8.15 -8.57 1.57
N TYR A 34 -7.48 -9.65 1.21
CA TYR A 34 -7.95 -10.97 1.61
C TYR A 34 -7.74 -11.18 3.11
N ILE A 35 -8.69 -11.86 3.74
CA ILE A 35 -8.62 -12.14 5.18
C ILE A 35 -7.35 -12.91 5.53
N ASN A 36 -6.97 -13.85 4.70
CA ASN A 36 -5.75 -14.62 4.92
C ASN A 36 -4.51 -13.73 4.92
N HIS A 37 -4.46 -12.75 4.01
CA HIS A 37 -3.36 -11.79 3.99
C HIS A 37 -3.32 -10.94 5.23
N PHE A 38 -4.47 -10.42 5.65
CA PHE A 38 -4.54 -9.61 6.85
C PHE A 38 -3.96 -10.36 8.05
N TYR A 39 -4.37 -11.61 8.22
CA TYR A 39 -3.89 -12.44 9.33
C TYR A 39 -2.38 -12.66 9.26
N GLU A 40 -1.88 -13.08 8.11
CA GLU A 40 -0.46 -13.36 7.94
C GLU A 40 0.41 -12.11 8.12
N ILE A 41 -0.01 -10.99 7.52
CA ILE A 41 0.75 -9.75 7.58
C ILE A 41 0.77 -9.17 8.98
N SER A 42 -0.32 -9.33 9.73
CA SER A 42 -0.40 -8.80 11.10
C SER A 42 0.67 -9.37 12.02
N LYS A 43 1.19 -10.55 11.70
CA LYS A 43 2.28 -11.17 12.45
C LYS A 43 3.58 -10.37 12.37
N TYR A 44 3.72 -9.54 11.35
CA TYR A 44 4.93 -8.75 11.11
C TYR A 44 4.81 -7.31 11.60
N GLY A 45 3.70 -6.98 12.25
CA GLY A 45 3.50 -5.71 12.91
C GLY A 45 2.70 -4.70 12.11
N ILE A 46 2.44 -3.55 12.74
CA ILE A 46 1.56 -2.54 12.17
C ILE A 46 2.15 -1.90 10.90
N ASN A 47 3.46 -1.71 10.85
CA ASN A 47 4.08 -1.11 9.66
C ASN A 47 3.98 -2.03 8.45
N ALA A 48 3.97 -3.33 8.66
CA ALA A 48 3.77 -4.29 7.57
C ALA A 48 2.34 -4.19 7.02
N LEU A 49 1.34 -4.08 7.90
CA LEU A 49 -0.04 -3.86 7.46
C LEU A 49 -0.18 -2.56 6.68
N ARG A 50 0.43 -1.49 7.19
CA ARG A 50 0.38 -0.18 6.54
C ARG A 50 1.02 -0.23 5.15
N LEU A 51 2.17 -0.87 5.04
CA LEU A 51 2.86 -1.00 3.74
C LEU A 51 2.02 -1.82 2.76
N HIS A 52 1.48 -2.93 3.21
CA HIS A 52 0.62 -3.76 2.36
C HIS A 52 -0.59 -2.96 1.87
N GLN A 53 -1.22 -2.20 2.77
CA GLN A 53 -2.36 -1.38 2.39
C GLN A 53 -1.99 -0.28 1.41
N TYR A 54 -0.78 0.29 1.54
CA TYR A 54 -0.27 1.23 0.55
C TYR A 54 -0.23 0.59 -0.84
N ILE A 55 0.36 -0.59 -0.93
CA ILE A 55 0.47 -1.29 -2.22
C ILE A 55 -0.92 -1.57 -2.80
N ARG A 56 -1.84 -2.08 -1.98
CA ARG A 56 -3.20 -2.39 -2.44
C ARG A 56 -3.95 -1.15 -2.88
N THR A 57 -3.78 -0.04 -2.17
CA THR A 57 -4.44 1.22 -2.52
C THR A 57 -3.99 1.69 -3.90
N ILE A 58 -2.69 1.70 -4.15
CA ILE A 58 -2.18 2.12 -5.46
C ILE A 58 -2.62 1.16 -6.57
N GLN A 59 -2.56 -0.13 -6.32
CA GLN A 59 -3.00 -1.12 -7.31
C GLN A 59 -4.47 -0.90 -7.70
N GLY A 60 -5.33 -0.71 -6.72
CA GLY A 60 -6.75 -0.52 -6.98
C GLY A 60 -7.05 0.79 -7.69
N LEU A 61 -6.36 1.87 -7.32
CA LEU A 61 -6.59 3.17 -7.93
C LEU A 61 -6.11 3.26 -9.37
N ARG A 62 -4.97 2.63 -9.69
CA ARG A 62 -4.42 2.68 -11.04
C ARG A 62 -5.14 1.78 -12.03
N PHE A 63 -5.74 0.72 -11.53
CA PHE A 63 -6.39 -0.28 -12.37
C PHE A 63 -7.82 -0.53 -11.88
N PRO A 64 -8.67 0.52 -11.84
CA PRO A 64 -9.99 0.40 -11.20
C PRO A 64 -10.95 -0.53 -11.93
N LYS A 65 -10.73 -0.78 -13.21
CA LYS A 65 -11.60 -1.65 -14.01
C LYS A 65 -11.18 -3.12 -13.98
N GLU A 66 -10.02 -3.43 -13.39
CA GLU A 66 -9.57 -4.79 -13.32
C GLU A 66 -10.06 -5.46 -12.05
N ILE A 67 -10.52 -6.71 -12.17
CA ILE A 67 -11.02 -7.48 -11.04
C ILE A 67 -9.89 -7.84 -10.09
N GLU A 68 -8.75 -8.22 -10.67
CA GLU A 68 -7.60 -8.65 -9.90
C GLU A 68 -6.39 -7.78 -10.23
N THR A 69 -5.85 -7.10 -9.23
CA THR A 69 -4.75 -6.16 -9.42
C THR A 69 -3.51 -6.51 -8.60
N HIS A 70 -3.52 -7.60 -7.85
CA HIS A 70 -2.42 -7.97 -6.94
C HIS A 70 -1.09 -8.14 -7.68
N ASN A 71 -1.12 -8.54 -8.93
CA ASN A 71 0.08 -8.76 -9.73
C ASN A 71 0.70 -7.49 -10.31
N LYS A 72 0.10 -6.33 -10.08
CA LYS A 72 0.62 -5.08 -10.63
C LYS A 72 1.74 -4.53 -9.75
N TRP A 73 2.85 -4.18 -10.39
CA TRP A 73 3.98 -3.60 -9.68
C TRP A 73 3.67 -2.17 -9.25
N VAL A 74 4.06 -1.84 -8.02
CA VAL A 74 3.85 -0.53 -7.42
C VAL A 74 5.18 0.02 -6.93
N LYS A 75 5.51 1.25 -7.33
CA LYS A 75 6.67 1.96 -6.78
C LYS A 75 6.41 2.36 -5.34
N ILE A 76 7.38 2.11 -4.48
CA ILE A 76 7.26 2.43 -3.06
C ILE A 76 7.89 3.80 -2.81
N ASP A 77 7.07 4.81 -2.86
CA ASP A 77 7.49 6.21 -2.69
C ASP A 77 7.54 6.55 -1.21
N ASN A 78 8.70 7.01 -0.73
CA ASN A 78 8.90 7.32 0.69
C ASN A 78 7.93 8.38 1.19
N LYS A 79 7.73 9.44 0.40
CA LYS A 79 6.90 10.55 0.83
C LYS A 79 5.44 10.14 0.93
N LYS A 80 4.92 9.46 -0.10
CA LYS A 80 3.53 9.01 -0.09
C LYS A 80 3.29 7.98 1.00
N LEU A 81 4.21 7.06 1.19
CA LEU A 81 4.09 6.04 2.23
C LEU A 81 4.05 6.67 3.62
N TYR A 82 4.90 7.66 3.86
CA TYR A 82 4.91 8.37 5.13
C TYR A 82 3.66 9.24 5.29
N ASP A 83 3.33 10.04 4.28
CA ASP A 83 2.23 11.00 4.37
C ASP A 83 0.87 10.32 4.51
N TRP A 84 0.68 9.18 3.84
CA TRP A 84 -0.63 8.51 3.84
C TRP A 84 -0.76 7.43 4.89
N PHE A 85 0.32 6.74 5.18
CA PHE A 85 0.27 5.56 6.05
C PHE A 85 1.21 5.62 7.23
N GLY A 86 2.03 6.67 7.34
CA GLY A 86 2.86 6.87 8.51
C GLY A 86 4.08 5.95 8.62
N VAL A 87 4.53 5.38 7.51
CA VAL A 87 5.69 4.49 7.52
C VAL A 87 6.92 5.25 7.07
N GLY A 88 7.90 5.41 7.96
CA GLY A 88 9.15 6.08 7.66
C GLY A 88 10.09 5.23 6.81
N SER A 89 11.09 5.86 6.20
CA SER A 89 12.00 5.21 5.27
C SER A 89 12.78 4.04 5.89
N ASN A 90 13.17 4.16 7.16
CA ASN A 90 13.87 3.07 7.83
C ASN A 90 12.96 1.85 8.01
N LYS A 91 11.73 2.08 8.44
CA LYS A 91 10.76 1.01 8.61
C LYS A 91 10.32 0.43 7.26
N LYS A 92 10.29 1.25 6.21
CA LYS A 92 9.97 0.77 4.88
C LYS A 92 10.86 -0.41 4.47
N TRP A 93 12.17 -0.23 4.57
CA TRP A 93 13.10 -1.28 4.16
C TRP A 93 13.00 -2.51 5.04
N GLU A 94 12.83 -2.31 6.34
CA GLU A 94 12.66 -3.40 7.28
C GLU A 94 11.46 -4.27 6.92
N VAL A 95 10.30 -3.65 6.71
CA VAL A 95 9.09 -4.42 6.42
C VAL A 95 9.05 -4.96 4.99
N LEU A 96 9.62 -4.24 4.01
CA LEU A 96 9.74 -4.78 2.66
C LEU A 96 10.52 -6.09 2.66
N ASN A 97 11.65 -6.11 3.36
CA ASN A 97 12.49 -7.30 3.43
C ASN A 97 11.80 -8.45 4.17
N LYS A 98 11.10 -8.14 5.26
CA LYS A 98 10.34 -9.14 6.00
C LYS A 98 9.24 -9.77 5.17
N LEU A 99 8.45 -8.95 4.49
CA LEU A 99 7.34 -9.43 3.67
C LEU A 99 7.84 -10.19 2.44
N HIS A 100 8.95 -9.75 1.87
CA HIS A 100 9.57 -10.45 0.74
C HIS A 100 10.08 -11.83 1.17
N LYS A 101 10.78 -11.89 2.30
CA LYS A 101 11.27 -13.16 2.83
C LYS A 101 10.14 -14.12 3.18
N ALA A 102 9.03 -13.58 3.66
CA ALA A 102 7.84 -14.37 3.99
C ALA A 102 7.01 -14.76 2.76
N LYS A 103 7.41 -14.34 1.57
CA LYS A 103 6.72 -14.62 0.30
C LYS A 103 5.30 -14.05 0.26
N ILE A 104 5.08 -12.93 0.96
CA ILE A 104 3.83 -12.17 0.89
C ILE A 104 3.86 -11.17 -0.25
N ILE A 105 5.04 -10.61 -0.53
CA ILE A 105 5.23 -9.71 -1.67
C ILE A 105 6.40 -10.19 -2.52
N GLU A 106 6.39 -9.78 -3.79
CA GLU A 106 7.58 -9.81 -4.61
C GLU A 106 8.19 -8.41 -4.57
N LEU A 107 9.51 -8.35 -4.47
CA LEU A 107 10.24 -7.10 -4.35
C LEU A 107 11.25 -7.00 -5.49
N ARG A 108 11.26 -5.83 -6.14
CA ARG A 108 12.19 -5.55 -7.22
C ARG A 108 12.98 -4.30 -6.86
N LYS A 109 14.29 -4.49 -6.65
CA LYS A 109 15.22 -3.39 -6.36
C LYS A 109 15.87 -2.98 -7.67
N ASN A 110 15.55 -1.76 -8.11
CA ASN A 110 15.92 -1.31 -9.45
C ASN A 110 17.25 -0.55 -9.50
N GLY A 111 18.02 -0.58 -8.40
CA GLY A 111 19.31 0.07 -8.32
C GLY A 111 19.31 1.31 -7.45
N LYS A 112 20.52 1.87 -7.28
CA LYS A 112 20.72 3.04 -6.44
C LYS A 112 20.01 4.25 -7.03
N GLY A 113 19.27 4.97 -6.18
CA GLY A 113 18.54 6.16 -6.61
C GLY A 113 17.22 5.89 -7.32
N ILE A 114 16.86 4.63 -7.52
CA ILE A 114 15.61 4.25 -8.15
C ILE A 114 14.71 3.62 -7.11
N LEU A 115 13.44 4.04 -7.08
CA LEU A 115 12.49 3.50 -6.10
C LEU A 115 12.31 2.01 -6.29
N PRO A 116 12.23 1.25 -5.18
CA PRO A 116 11.90 -0.16 -5.27
C PRO A 116 10.45 -0.34 -5.70
N GLU A 117 10.16 -1.48 -6.27
CA GLU A 117 8.81 -1.84 -6.66
C GLU A 117 8.40 -3.13 -5.98
N ALA A 118 7.13 -3.23 -5.67
CA ALA A 118 6.59 -4.42 -5.03
C ALA A 118 5.23 -4.77 -5.62
N ARG A 119 4.89 -6.04 -5.53
CA ARG A 119 3.55 -6.52 -5.86
C ARG A 119 3.19 -7.63 -4.90
N ILE A 120 1.90 -7.89 -4.79
CA ILE A 120 1.37 -8.83 -3.81
C ILE A 120 1.35 -10.24 -4.39
N ILE A 121 1.83 -11.21 -3.62
CA ILE A 121 1.66 -12.61 -3.93
C ILE A 121 0.31 -13.03 -3.36
N LEU A 122 -0.55 -13.60 -4.20
CA LEU A 122 -1.88 -14.02 -3.74
C LEU A 122 -1.77 -15.06 -2.64
N PRO A 123 -2.65 -15.02 -1.63
CA PRO A 123 -2.62 -16.01 -0.57
C PRO A 123 -3.01 -17.39 -1.09
N LYS A 124 -2.47 -18.40 -0.43
CA LYS A 124 -2.87 -19.76 -0.74
C LYS A 124 -4.34 -19.97 -0.36
N LYS A 125 -5.05 -20.73 -1.18
CA LYS A 125 -6.41 -21.07 -0.85
C LYS A 125 -6.43 -21.95 0.38
N ARG A 126 -7.30 -21.63 1.33
CA ARG A 126 -7.50 -22.46 2.51
C ARG A 126 -8.48 -23.60 2.25
N TYR A 127 -9.42 -23.37 1.33
CA TYR A 127 -10.47 -24.32 1.01
C TYR A 127 -10.50 -24.55 -0.49
N ASN A 128 -10.69 -25.75 -0.85
CA ASN A 128 -10.85 -26.12 -2.26
C ASN A 128 -12.31 -26.11 -2.66
#